data_89e1ae961b142f0888e9034e37362a90
#
_entry.id   89e1ae961b142f0888e9034e37362a90
#
_cell.length_a   1.000
_cell.length_b   1.000
_cell.length_c   1.000
_cell.angle_alpha   90.00
_cell.angle_beta   90.00
_cell.angle_gamma   90.00
#
_symmetry.space_group_name_H-M   'P 1'
#
loop_
_entity.id
_entity.type
_entity.pdbx_description
1 polymer ?
#
loop_
_entity_poly.entity_id
_entity_poly.type
_entity_poly.pdbx_seq_one_letter_code
_entity_poly.pdbx_strand_id
1 'polypeptide(L)'
;MKLDYIYHSGFAIEADGITVIIDYYKDSSEEAPDRGIVHDHLLKKPGTLYVLSSHFHPDHFNRDILSWKEQRPDIRYIFSKDILKHRRATAEDAVYINKGDVYEDENIRIEAFGSTDVGISFLIDLQGMRLFHAGDLNNWHWSEESTPQEIRKAEGDFLAEIKNLQQKAPRVDIAMFPVDSRIGKDYMRGAEQ
;
A
#
# COMPACT_ATOMS: atom_id res chain seq x y z
N MET A 1 -6.21 -13.91 -11.51
CA MET A 1 -5.74 -13.04 -10.40
C MET A 1 -6.71 -13.17 -9.24
N LYS A 2 -6.20 -13.20 -7.99
CA LYS A 2 -6.99 -13.22 -6.75
C LYS A 2 -6.51 -12.06 -5.88
N LEU A 3 -7.43 -11.35 -5.23
CA LEU A 3 -7.15 -10.29 -4.26
C LEU A 3 -7.69 -10.74 -2.91
N ASP A 4 -6.85 -10.73 -1.89
CA ASP A 4 -7.20 -11.02 -0.52
C ASP A 4 -6.97 -9.79 0.36
N TYR A 5 -7.94 -9.45 1.19
CA TYR A 5 -7.78 -8.52 2.29
C TYR A 5 -7.15 -9.27 3.47
N ILE A 6 -6.04 -8.74 3.99
CA ILE A 6 -5.34 -9.36 5.11
C ILE A 6 -5.83 -8.77 6.44
N TYR A 7 -5.48 -7.52 6.67
CA TYR A 7 -5.86 -6.77 7.86
C TYR A 7 -5.50 -5.29 7.70
N HIS A 8 -6.31 -4.36 8.23
CA HIS A 8 -6.09 -2.91 8.16
C HIS A 8 -5.96 -2.44 6.69
N SER A 9 -4.82 -1.89 6.30
CA SER A 9 -4.53 -1.52 4.90
C SER A 9 -3.78 -2.62 4.14
N GLY A 10 -3.64 -3.82 4.74
CA GLY A 10 -2.91 -4.94 4.18
C GLY A 10 -3.71 -5.74 3.16
N PHE A 11 -3.15 -5.90 1.96
CA PHE A 11 -3.71 -6.70 0.89
C PHE A 11 -2.68 -7.68 0.31
N ALA A 12 -3.16 -8.77 -0.24
CA ALA A 12 -2.36 -9.68 -1.05
C ALA A 12 -2.97 -9.86 -2.44
N ILE A 13 -2.13 -9.88 -3.46
CA ILE A 13 -2.49 -10.12 -4.85
C ILE A 13 -1.77 -11.40 -5.28
N GLU A 14 -2.55 -12.41 -5.69
CA GLU A 14 -2.04 -13.64 -6.28
C GLU A 14 -2.31 -13.65 -7.78
N ALA A 15 -1.24 -13.74 -8.56
CA ALA A 15 -1.26 -13.86 -10.01
C ALA A 15 -0.50 -15.14 -10.44
N ASP A 16 -0.38 -15.40 -11.74
CA ASP A 16 0.34 -16.58 -12.22
C ASP A 16 1.84 -16.43 -11.92
N GLY A 17 2.36 -17.29 -11.04
CA GLY A 17 3.76 -17.27 -10.61
C GLY A 17 4.21 -16.06 -9.79
N ILE A 18 3.30 -15.15 -9.40
CA ILE A 18 3.63 -13.91 -8.70
C ILE A 18 2.69 -13.72 -7.51
N THR A 19 3.26 -13.29 -6.40
CA THR A 19 2.52 -12.85 -5.22
C THR A 19 3.00 -11.44 -4.83
N VAL A 20 2.07 -10.55 -4.53
CA VAL A 20 2.37 -9.19 -4.02
C VAL A 20 1.67 -9.03 -2.68
N ILE A 21 2.40 -8.69 -1.63
CA ILE A 21 1.86 -8.34 -0.31
C ILE A 21 2.11 -6.85 -0.10
N ILE A 22 1.07 -6.11 0.28
CA ILE A 22 1.13 -4.65 0.44
C ILE A 22 0.72 -4.30 1.88
N ASP A 23 1.47 -3.38 2.51
CA ASP A 23 1.18 -2.79 3.83
C ASP A 23 0.85 -3.82 4.91
N TYR A 24 1.74 -4.78 5.09
CA TYR A 24 1.56 -5.83 6.10
C TYR A 24 1.71 -5.26 7.52
N TYR A 25 0.65 -5.40 8.31
CA TYR A 25 0.62 -5.08 9.73
C TYR A 25 0.62 -6.35 10.60
N LYS A 26 -0.36 -7.22 10.42
CA LYS A 26 -0.47 -8.55 11.01
C LYS A 26 -1.19 -9.49 10.05
N ASP A 27 -1.10 -10.79 10.29
CA ASP A 27 -1.79 -11.77 9.45
C ASP A 27 -3.32 -11.80 9.72
N SER A 28 -4.04 -12.55 8.91
CA SER A 28 -5.50 -12.59 8.90
C SER A 28 -6.13 -13.39 10.04
N SER A 29 -5.34 -14.13 10.85
CA SER A 29 -5.85 -14.86 12.01
C SER A 29 -6.10 -13.93 13.20
N GLU A 30 -7.22 -14.14 13.89
CA GLU A 30 -7.49 -13.48 15.17
C GLU A 30 -6.80 -14.18 16.34
N GLU A 31 -6.37 -15.44 16.17
CA GLU A 31 -5.79 -16.27 17.25
C GLU A 31 -4.30 -15.97 17.49
N ALA A 32 -3.56 -15.67 16.42
CA ALA A 32 -2.13 -15.39 16.52
C ALA A 32 -1.67 -14.47 15.38
N PRO A 33 -0.78 -13.49 15.65
CA PRO A 33 -0.36 -12.48 14.69
C PRO A 33 0.45 -13.02 13.51
N ASP A 34 1.04 -14.19 13.67
CA ASP A 34 1.88 -14.91 12.69
C ASP A 34 1.16 -16.13 12.07
N ARG A 35 -0.17 -16.17 12.16
CA ARG A 35 -1.01 -17.22 11.56
C ARG A 35 -2.06 -16.60 10.65
N GLY A 36 -2.31 -17.26 9.54
CA GLY A 36 -3.29 -16.82 8.57
C GLY A 36 -2.81 -16.94 7.12
N ILE A 37 -3.40 -16.15 6.24
CA ILE A 37 -3.17 -16.29 4.80
C ILE A 37 -1.69 -16.06 4.42
N VAL A 38 -1.00 -15.15 5.09
CA VAL A 38 0.39 -14.84 4.77
C VAL A 38 1.32 -15.98 5.20
N HIS A 39 1.35 -16.31 6.48
CA HIS A 39 2.29 -17.32 7.02
C HIS A 39 1.91 -18.76 6.67
N ASP A 40 0.62 -19.08 6.61
CA ASP A 40 0.18 -20.43 6.35
C ASP A 40 0.12 -20.78 4.85
N HIS A 41 0.03 -19.75 3.97
CA HIS A 41 -0.11 -19.94 2.53
C HIS A 41 0.90 -19.14 1.68
N LEU A 42 0.86 -17.80 1.71
CA LEU A 42 1.56 -16.97 0.73
C LEU A 42 3.08 -17.07 0.81
N LEU A 43 3.65 -17.14 2.01
CA LEU A 43 5.10 -17.33 2.21
C LEU A 43 5.60 -18.69 1.74
N LYS A 44 4.72 -19.69 1.65
CA LYS A 44 5.04 -21.06 1.20
C LYS A 44 4.80 -21.28 -0.29
N LYS A 45 4.17 -20.31 -0.95
CA LYS A 45 3.78 -20.43 -2.35
C LYS A 45 5.00 -20.27 -3.27
N PRO A 46 5.16 -21.12 -4.31
CA PRO A 46 6.23 -20.93 -5.29
C PRO A 46 6.00 -19.68 -6.14
N GLY A 47 7.06 -19.23 -6.80
CA GLY A 47 7.03 -18.04 -7.66
C GLY A 47 7.70 -16.83 -7.01
N THR A 48 7.63 -15.67 -7.64
CA THR A 48 8.23 -14.44 -7.14
C THR A 48 7.32 -13.77 -6.12
N LEU A 49 7.89 -13.37 -4.98
CA LEU A 49 7.19 -12.64 -3.92
C LEU A 49 7.69 -11.21 -3.84
N TYR A 50 6.78 -10.26 -4.02
CA TYR A 50 6.98 -8.83 -3.77
C TYR A 50 6.32 -8.42 -2.47
N VAL A 51 7.01 -7.60 -1.67
CA VAL A 51 6.48 -7.01 -0.45
C VAL A 51 6.65 -5.51 -0.52
N LEU A 52 5.53 -4.79 -0.50
CA LEU A 52 5.46 -3.34 -0.62
C LEU A 52 5.02 -2.73 0.71
N SER A 53 5.59 -1.57 1.05
CA SER A 53 5.10 -0.77 2.18
C SER A 53 5.06 0.71 1.82
N SER A 54 3.88 1.30 1.98
CA SER A 54 3.57 2.67 1.56
C SER A 54 4.22 3.73 2.44
N HIS A 55 4.39 3.46 3.74
CA HIS A 55 5.04 4.36 4.68
C HIS A 55 5.44 3.68 5.99
N PHE A 56 6.10 4.45 6.89
CA PHE A 56 6.79 3.93 8.07
C PHE A 56 5.90 3.62 9.28
N HIS A 57 4.62 3.99 9.29
CA HIS A 57 3.73 3.72 10.41
C HIS A 57 3.60 2.21 10.68
N PRO A 58 3.48 1.78 11.96
CA PRO A 58 3.51 0.35 12.31
C PRO A 58 2.41 -0.48 11.67
N ASP A 59 1.26 0.12 11.40
CA ASP A 59 0.08 -0.50 10.78
C ASP A 59 0.19 -0.64 9.24
N HIS A 60 1.27 -0.10 8.63
CA HIS A 60 1.63 -0.25 7.21
C HIS A 60 3.01 -0.89 7.01
N PHE A 61 3.85 -0.86 8.05
CA PHE A 61 5.18 -1.45 8.03
C PHE A 61 5.48 -2.20 9.33
N ASN A 62 5.15 -3.49 9.38
CA ASN A 62 5.61 -4.36 10.44
C ASN A 62 7.03 -4.86 10.11
N ARG A 63 8.00 -4.59 11.01
CA ARG A 63 9.41 -4.98 10.80
C ARG A 63 9.63 -6.49 10.68
N ASP A 64 8.70 -7.31 11.16
CA ASP A 64 8.80 -8.76 11.07
C ASP A 64 8.88 -9.27 9.64
N ILE A 65 8.37 -8.47 8.65
CA ILE A 65 8.50 -8.80 7.22
C ILE A 65 9.97 -8.97 6.80
N LEU A 66 10.91 -8.28 7.43
CA LEU A 66 12.33 -8.37 7.08
C LEU A 66 12.92 -9.76 7.40
N SER A 67 12.38 -10.44 8.42
CA SER A 67 12.80 -11.80 8.78
C SER A 67 12.32 -12.86 7.79
N TRP A 68 11.34 -12.53 6.93
CA TRP A 68 10.84 -13.47 5.92
C TRP A 68 11.91 -13.89 4.91
N LYS A 69 12.97 -13.09 4.72
CA LYS A 69 14.13 -13.48 3.91
C LYS A 69 14.82 -14.75 4.40
N GLU A 70 14.71 -15.12 5.66
CA GLU A 70 15.28 -16.35 6.20
C GLU A 70 14.64 -17.60 5.59
N GLN A 71 13.34 -17.54 5.28
CA GLN A 71 12.60 -18.63 4.62
C GLN A 71 12.36 -18.41 3.11
N ARG A 72 12.39 -17.15 2.67
CA ARG A 72 12.17 -16.73 1.28
C ARG A 72 13.24 -15.72 0.86
N PRO A 73 14.48 -16.17 0.57
CA PRO A 73 15.59 -15.27 0.21
C PRO A 73 15.37 -14.55 -1.12
N ASP A 74 14.42 -14.99 -1.93
CA ASP A 74 14.01 -14.43 -3.22
C ASP A 74 13.03 -13.26 -3.10
N ILE A 75 12.57 -12.89 -1.90
CA ILE A 75 11.65 -11.75 -1.71
C ILE A 75 12.26 -10.46 -2.26
N ARG A 76 11.45 -9.74 -3.05
CA ARG A 76 11.76 -8.39 -3.55
C ARG A 76 10.99 -7.37 -2.73
N TYR A 77 11.69 -6.60 -1.89
CA TYR A 77 11.10 -5.54 -1.08
C TYR A 77 11.16 -4.21 -1.83
N ILE A 78 10.01 -3.53 -1.93
CA ILE A 78 9.87 -2.19 -2.49
C ILE A 78 9.15 -1.32 -1.47
N PHE A 79 9.89 -0.39 -0.86
CA PHE A 79 9.38 0.42 0.23
C PHE A 79 9.42 1.90 -0.08
N SER A 80 8.54 2.65 0.57
CA SER A 80 8.63 4.10 0.59
C SER A 80 9.94 4.55 1.26
N LYS A 81 10.54 5.59 0.72
CA LYS A 81 11.81 6.15 1.20
C LYS A 81 11.74 6.71 2.61
N ASP A 82 10.57 7.04 3.12
CA ASP A 82 10.37 7.49 4.50
C ASP A 82 10.65 6.37 5.52
N ILE A 83 10.42 5.10 5.16
CA ILE A 83 10.78 3.93 5.98
C ILE A 83 12.28 3.92 6.29
N LEU A 84 13.13 4.17 5.26
CA LEU A 84 14.57 4.33 5.44
C LEU A 84 14.90 5.59 6.27
N LYS A 85 14.27 6.72 5.96
CA LYS A 85 14.46 8.00 6.66
C LYS A 85 14.14 7.89 8.15
N HIS A 86 13.09 7.13 8.50
CA HIS A 86 12.70 6.87 9.90
C HIS A 86 13.42 5.66 10.52
N ARG A 87 14.45 5.11 9.84
CA ARG A 87 15.29 3.99 10.33
C ARG A 87 14.49 2.75 10.73
N ARG A 88 13.39 2.51 10.01
CA ARG A 88 12.58 1.30 10.22
C ARG A 88 13.19 0.09 9.52
N ALA A 89 13.99 0.33 8.46
CA ALA A 89 14.80 -0.64 7.73
C ALA A 89 16.11 0.03 7.31
N THR A 90 17.06 -0.77 6.78
CA THR A 90 18.38 -0.32 6.30
C THR A 90 18.42 -0.18 4.78
N ALA A 91 19.48 0.41 4.23
CA ALA A 91 19.60 0.61 2.79
C ALA A 91 19.69 -0.70 1.99
N GLU A 92 20.18 -1.78 2.62
CA GLU A 92 20.34 -3.10 2.00
C GLU A 92 19.07 -3.95 2.03
N ASP A 93 18.04 -3.54 2.80
CA ASP A 93 16.83 -4.35 2.98
C ASP A 93 15.91 -4.33 1.76
N ALA A 94 15.85 -3.19 1.05
CA ALA A 94 14.84 -2.98 0.02
C ALA A 94 15.30 -2.02 -1.09
N VAL A 95 14.56 -2.00 -2.19
CA VAL A 95 14.53 -0.87 -3.13
C VAL A 95 13.61 0.20 -2.55
N TYR A 96 14.12 1.42 -2.43
CA TYR A 96 13.37 2.55 -1.87
C TYR A 96 12.92 3.50 -2.95
N ILE A 97 11.63 3.77 -3.00
CA ILE A 97 11.02 4.67 -4.00
C ILE A 97 10.29 5.84 -3.32
N ASN A 98 10.23 6.94 -4.04
CA ASN A 98 9.55 8.17 -3.64
C ASN A 98 8.48 8.52 -4.67
N LYS A 99 7.61 9.48 -4.37
CA LYS A 99 6.66 10.03 -5.34
C LYS A 99 7.35 10.35 -6.67
N GLY A 100 6.84 9.79 -7.76
CA GLY A 100 7.33 9.93 -9.12
C GLY A 100 8.38 8.91 -9.55
N ASP A 101 8.91 8.10 -8.62
CA ASP A 101 9.82 7.01 -8.95
C ASP A 101 9.05 5.80 -9.48
N VAL A 102 9.73 5.01 -10.30
CA VAL A 102 9.22 3.75 -10.86
C VAL A 102 10.17 2.62 -10.52
N TYR A 103 9.64 1.54 -9.99
CA TYR A 103 10.28 0.23 -9.97
C TYR A 103 9.70 -0.61 -11.10
N GLU A 104 10.56 -1.26 -11.87
CA GLU A 104 10.13 -2.13 -12.96
C GLU A 104 11.11 -3.29 -13.12
N ASP A 105 10.57 -4.48 -13.32
CA ASP A 105 11.32 -5.68 -13.68
C ASP A 105 10.52 -6.52 -14.69
N GLU A 106 10.93 -7.77 -14.92
CA GLU A 106 10.31 -8.69 -15.88
C GLU A 106 8.84 -9.07 -15.57
N ASN A 107 8.38 -8.85 -14.34
CA ASN A 107 7.09 -9.33 -13.85
C ASN A 107 6.08 -8.22 -13.54
N ILE A 108 6.59 -7.05 -13.08
CA ILE A 108 5.74 -6.02 -12.48
C ILE A 108 6.31 -4.63 -12.73
N ARG A 109 5.43 -3.65 -12.88
CA ARG A 109 5.77 -2.23 -12.86
C ARG A 109 5.01 -1.55 -11.73
N ILE A 110 5.72 -0.82 -10.89
CA ILE A 110 5.18 -0.10 -9.74
C ILE A 110 5.59 1.36 -9.85
N GLU A 111 4.63 2.26 -9.98
CA GLU A 111 4.83 3.71 -9.98
C GLU A 111 4.32 4.29 -8.67
N ALA A 112 5.15 5.11 -8.02
CA ALA A 112 4.82 5.74 -6.74
C ALA A 112 4.14 7.10 -6.96
N PHE A 113 2.97 7.29 -6.36
CA PHE A 113 2.27 8.57 -6.26
C PHE A 113 2.36 9.11 -4.84
N GLY A 114 1.86 10.33 -4.62
CA GLY A 114 1.88 10.95 -3.30
C GLY A 114 0.81 10.40 -2.36
N SER A 115 0.84 10.89 -1.13
CA SER A 115 -0.16 10.66 -0.10
C SER A 115 -0.56 11.99 0.53
N THR A 116 -1.72 12.03 1.18
CA THR A 116 -2.19 13.18 1.98
C THR A 116 -1.87 13.03 3.46
N ASP A 117 -1.27 11.90 3.84
CA ASP A 117 -0.59 11.72 5.11
C ASP A 117 0.93 11.65 4.83
N VAL A 118 1.59 10.56 5.12
CA VAL A 118 3.02 10.35 4.84
C VAL A 118 3.23 9.25 3.80
N GLY A 119 4.43 9.19 3.22
CA GLY A 119 4.82 8.14 2.29
C GLY A 119 4.25 8.28 0.89
N ILE A 120 3.81 7.18 0.32
CA ILE A 120 3.39 7.05 -1.08
C ILE A 120 2.16 6.17 -1.23
N SER A 121 1.49 6.29 -2.37
CA SER A 121 0.55 5.30 -2.89
C SER A 121 1.16 4.58 -4.10
N PHE A 122 0.65 3.41 -4.45
CA PHE A 122 1.19 2.55 -5.51
C PHE A 122 0.22 2.39 -6.67
N LEU A 123 0.68 2.63 -7.89
CA LEU A 123 0.06 2.15 -9.11
C LEU A 123 0.84 0.94 -9.59
N ILE A 124 0.17 -0.20 -9.72
CA ILE A 124 0.79 -1.50 -9.98
C ILE A 124 0.24 -2.05 -11.29
N ASP A 125 1.10 -2.18 -12.30
CA ASP A 125 0.79 -2.90 -13.53
C ASP A 125 1.30 -4.35 -13.40
N LEU A 126 0.38 -5.31 -13.40
CA LEU A 126 0.66 -6.73 -13.19
C LEU A 126 -0.20 -7.59 -14.14
N GLN A 127 0.45 -8.31 -15.05
CA GLN A 127 -0.20 -9.24 -15.99
C GLN A 127 -1.44 -8.66 -16.71
N GLY A 128 -1.32 -7.41 -17.18
CA GLY A 128 -2.39 -6.72 -17.91
C GLY A 128 -3.47 -6.09 -17.06
N MET A 129 -3.41 -6.25 -15.74
CA MET A 129 -4.27 -5.56 -14.77
C MET A 129 -3.55 -4.35 -14.19
N ARG A 130 -4.28 -3.27 -13.99
CA ARG A 130 -3.81 -2.06 -13.33
C ARG A 130 -4.50 -1.88 -12.00
N LEU A 131 -3.70 -1.91 -10.94
CA LEU A 131 -4.18 -1.89 -9.56
C LEU A 131 -3.65 -0.62 -8.87
N PHE A 132 -4.45 -0.02 -8.03
CA PHE A 132 -4.05 1.12 -7.22
C PHE A 132 -4.22 0.79 -5.73
N HIS A 133 -3.17 1.02 -4.95
CA HIS A 133 -3.21 0.94 -3.49
C HIS A 133 -2.92 2.32 -2.92
N ALA A 134 -3.88 2.89 -2.25
CA ALA A 134 -3.83 4.27 -1.78
C ALA A 134 -2.85 4.49 -0.62
N GLY A 135 -2.47 3.43 0.13
CA GLY A 135 -1.85 3.64 1.44
C GLY A 135 -2.77 4.50 2.30
N ASP A 136 -2.27 5.61 2.82
CA ASP A 136 -3.07 6.60 3.55
C ASP A 136 -3.40 7.85 2.72
N LEU A 137 -3.41 7.72 1.40
CA LEU A 137 -3.99 8.76 0.55
C LEU A 137 -5.51 8.77 0.72
N ASN A 138 -6.06 9.82 1.32
CA ASN A 138 -7.49 10.01 1.50
C ASN A 138 -7.83 11.49 1.68
N ASN A 139 -9.09 11.83 1.61
CA ASN A 139 -9.62 13.14 1.95
C ASN A 139 -9.78 13.26 3.47
N TRP A 140 -8.64 13.38 4.18
CA TRP A 140 -8.59 13.40 5.63
C TRP A 140 -9.12 14.71 6.20
N HIS A 141 -10.37 14.72 6.64
CA HIS A 141 -10.96 15.77 7.47
C HIS A 141 -12.00 15.18 8.42
N TRP A 142 -12.08 15.72 9.60
CA TRP A 142 -13.04 15.29 10.61
C TRP A 142 -14.23 16.26 10.54
N SER A 143 -15.35 15.82 9.95
CA SER A 143 -16.50 16.66 9.61
C SER A 143 -17.07 17.47 10.79
N GLU A 144 -16.94 16.95 12.03
CA GLU A 144 -17.49 17.58 13.24
C GLU A 144 -16.46 18.48 13.95
N GLU A 145 -15.16 18.31 13.69
CA GLU A 145 -14.07 19.00 14.40
C GLU A 145 -13.30 19.98 13.50
N SER A 146 -13.25 19.70 12.20
CA SER A 146 -12.48 20.50 11.23
C SER A 146 -13.19 21.81 10.89
N THR A 147 -12.42 22.87 10.81
CA THR A 147 -12.90 24.14 10.26
C THR A 147 -13.17 24.05 8.76
N PRO A 148 -14.02 24.93 8.20
CA PRO A 148 -14.25 24.98 6.75
C PRO A 148 -12.98 25.19 5.91
N GLN A 149 -11.95 25.82 6.49
CA GLN A 149 -10.67 26.00 5.81
C GLN A 149 -9.85 24.70 5.76
N GLU A 150 -9.81 23.95 6.85
CA GLU A 150 -9.13 22.64 6.93
C GLU A 150 -9.79 21.65 6.00
N ILE A 151 -11.14 21.59 5.96
CA ILE A 151 -11.88 20.74 5.03
C ILE A 151 -11.51 21.04 3.58
N ARG A 152 -11.54 22.32 3.18
CA ARG A 152 -11.15 22.73 1.81
C ARG A 152 -9.69 22.40 1.48
N LYS A 153 -8.80 22.53 2.47
CA LYS A 153 -7.39 22.20 2.28
C LYS A 153 -7.21 20.71 2.06
N ALA A 154 -7.78 19.87 2.94
CA ALA A 154 -7.71 18.42 2.84
C ALA A 154 -8.26 17.91 1.51
N GLU A 155 -9.42 18.42 1.08
CA GLU A 155 -10.01 18.09 -0.22
C GLU A 155 -9.13 18.55 -1.38
N GLY A 156 -8.58 19.75 -1.32
CA GLY A 156 -7.69 20.26 -2.36
C GLY A 156 -6.40 19.46 -2.50
N ASP A 157 -5.78 19.11 -1.39
CA ASP A 157 -4.56 18.27 -1.37
C ASP A 157 -4.85 16.86 -1.93
N PHE A 158 -5.96 16.25 -1.51
CA PHE A 158 -6.39 14.95 -2.01
C PHE A 158 -6.70 14.97 -3.51
N LEU A 159 -7.51 15.90 -3.98
CA LEU A 159 -7.86 16.03 -5.40
C LEU A 159 -6.66 16.33 -6.29
N ALA A 160 -5.64 17.02 -5.77
CA ALA A 160 -4.39 17.23 -6.50
C ALA A 160 -3.66 15.90 -6.76
N GLU A 161 -3.61 14.99 -5.76
CA GLU A 161 -2.99 13.67 -5.94
C GLU A 161 -3.83 12.79 -6.87
N ILE A 162 -5.15 12.78 -6.74
CA ILE A 162 -6.06 12.05 -7.66
C ILE A 162 -5.90 12.53 -9.10
N LYS A 163 -5.78 13.84 -9.31
CA LYS A 163 -5.54 14.41 -10.65
C LYS A 163 -4.22 13.93 -11.26
N ASN A 164 -3.16 13.84 -10.46
CA ASN A 164 -1.87 13.29 -10.91
C ASN A 164 -2.01 11.82 -11.32
N LEU A 165 -2.74 11.04 -10.52
CA LEU A 165 -3.04 9.64 -10.83
C LEU A 165 -3.83 9.53 -12.13
N GLN A 166 -4.92 10.29 -12.30
CA GLN A 166 -5.76 10.28 -13.50
C GLN A 166 -5.01 10.62 -14.78
N GLN A 167 -4.02 11.52 -14.71
CA GLN A 167 -3.20 11.87 -15.88
C GLN A 167 -2.33 10.70 -16.35
N LYS A 168 -1.87 9.86 -15.44
CA LYS A 168 -1.01 8.70 -15.72
C LYS A 168 -1.81 7.42 -15.96
N ALA A 169 -2.89 7.26 -15.22
CA ALA A 169 -3.76 6.11 -15.24
C ALA A 169 -5.23 6.55 -15.31
N PRO A 170 -5.73 6.89 -16.50
CA PRO A 170 -7.14 7.30 -16.69
C PRO A 170 -8.13 6.17 -16.36
N ARG A 171 -7.63 4.95 -16.21
CA ARG A 171 -8.39 3.78 -15.78
C ARG A 171 -7.51 2.92 -14.88
N VAL A 172 -8.07 2.47 -13.75
CA VAL A 172 -7.60 1.38 -12.90
C VAL A 172 -8.66 0.27 -12.88
N ASP A 173 -8.21 -0.97 -12.78
CA ASP A 173 -9.13 -2.12 -12.75
C ASP A 173 -9.59 -2.42 -11.33
N ILE A 174 -8.73 -2.19 -10.35
CA ILE A 174 -9.02 -2.35 -8.91
C ILE A 174 -8.34 -1.21 -8.15
N ALA A 175 -9.08 -0.57 -7.23
CA ALA A 175 -8.55 0.39 -6.28
C ALA A 175 -8.77 -0.11 -4.85
N MET A 176 -7.70 -0.16 -4.07
CA MET A 176 -7.69 -0.44 -2.63
C MET A 176 -7.54 0.89 -1.90
N PHE A 177 -8.61 1.32 -1.24
CA PHE A 177 -8.74 2.66 -0.69
C PHE A 177 -9.09 2.62 0.81
N PRO A 178 -8.52 3.50 1.66
CA PRO A 178 -8.89 3.57 3.06
C PRO A 178 -10.33 4.10 3.23
N VAL A 179 -11.11 3.41 4.04
CA VAL A 179 -12.45 3.80 4.45
C VAL A 179 -12.48 3.84 5.97
N ASP A 180 -12.45 5.05 6.54
CA ASP A 180 -12.31 5.25 7.98
C ASP A 180 -13.53 5.94 8.59
N SER A 181 -14.32 5.18 9.36
CA SER A 181 -15.53 5.68 10.00
C SER A 181 -15.28 6.82 11.02
N ARG A 182 -14.04 7.02 11.47
CA ARG A 182 -13.65 8.14 12.33
C ARG A 182 -13.83 9.51 11.66
N ILE A 183 -13.83 9.55 10.32
CA ILE A 183 -14.10 10.78 9.54
C ILE A 183 -15.55 11.25 9.75
N GLY A 184 -16.44 10.40 10.28
CA GLY A 184 -17.84 10.72 10.46
C GLY A 184 -18.67 10.45 9.20
N LYS A 185 -19.67 11.29 8.90
CA LYS A 185 -20.60 11.08 7.78
C LYS A 185 -19.96 11.07 6.39
N ASP A 186 -18.77 11.65 6.26
CA ASP A 186 -18.05 11.79 4.98
C ASP A 186 -16.98 10.69 4.78
N TYR A 187 -17.04 9.60 5.54
CA TYR A 187 -16.02 8.52 5.57
C TYR A 187 -15.76 7.84 4.22
N MET A 188 -16.74 7.83 3.32
CA MET A 188 -16.62 7.27 1.97
C MET A 188 -16.16 8.28 0.92
N ARG A 189 -16.13 9.58 1.25
CA ARG A 189 -15.95 10.67 0.27
C ARG A 189 -14.68 10.54 -0.55
N GLY A 190 -13.55 10.15 0.07
CA GLY A 190 -12.31 9.94 -0.67
C GLY A 190 -12.40 8.82 -1.69
N ALA A 191 -13.03 7.70 -1.33
CA ALA A 191 -13.19 6.57 -2.23
C ALA A 191 -14.22 6.82 -3.36
N GLU A 192 -15.14 7.79 -3.19
CA GLU A 192 -16.17 8.15 -4.17
C GLU A 192 -15.70 9.23 -5.17
N GLN A 193 -14.65 9.99 -4.85
CA GLN A 193 -14.07 11.06 -5.68
C GLN A 193 -13.07 10.54 -6.73
#